data_88b6a3e5987aa26157f2018028650c98
#
_entry.id   88b6a3e5987aa26157f2018028650c98
#
_cell.length_a   1.000
_cell.length_b   1.000
_cell.length_c   1.000
_cell.angle_alpha   90.00
_cell.angle_beta   90.00
_cell.angle_gamma   90.00
#
_symmetry.space_group_name_H-M   'P 1'
#
loop_
_entity.id
_entity.type
_entity.pdbx_description
1 polymer ?
#
loop_
_entity_poly.entity_id
_entity_poly.type
_entity_poly.pdbx_seq_one_letter_code
_entity_poly.pdbx_strand_id
1 'polypeptide(L)'
;ADVRRVGEGHEASLGYTTCMWHNLRTCKVVFDRHSRLEALQRRFDVPYPDALRDAIIHANMPLLHGALPANDAQIHKAASRGDLVSVNHRVAAFLASYFDVLFAINGMTHPGEKRQLGIAERDCRVLPEDFRSSFDTLFASMFTDTAKLGHIGTKVIDLDSGLPLWQ
;
A
#
# COMPACT_ATOMS: atom_id res chain seq x y z
N ALA A 1 -19.08 2.26 9.14
CA ALA A 1 -18.22 3.06 10.01
C ALA A 1 -16.91 3.42 9.29
N ASP A 2 -16.19 2.45 8.76
CA ASP A 2 -14.85 2.65 8.17
C ASP A 2 -14.83 3.59 6.96
N VAL A 3 -15.78 3.48 6.03
CA VAL A 3 -15.82 4.34 4.85
C VAL A 3 -16.02 5.82 5.23
N ARG A 4 -16.80 6.11 6.27
CA ARG A 4 -16.95 7.49 6.78
C ARG A 4 -15.69 8.00 7.44
N ARG A 5 -15.07 7.18 8.28
CA ARG A 5 -13.84 7.52 8.98
C ARG A 5 -12.73 7.88 7.99
N VAL A 6 -12.60 7.10 6.93
CA VAL A 6 -11.60 7.31 5.88
C VAL A 6 -12.03 8.41 4.90
N GLY A 7 -13.21 8.31 4.28
CA GLY A 7 -13.63 9.19 3.20
C GLY A 7 -14.05 10.59 3.64
N GLU A 8 -14.51 10.76 4.88
CA GLU A 8 -14.94 12.05 5.44
C GLU A 8 -14.03 12.53 6.57
N GLY A 9 -13.51 11.61 7.40
CA GLY A 9 -12.60 11.90 8.51
C GLY A 9 -11.13 11.93 8.12
N HIS A 10 -10.78 11.48 6.92
CA HIS A 10 -9.41 11.37 6.40
C HIS A 10 -8.44 10.62 7.34
N GLU A 11 -8.97 9.63 8.06
CA GLU A 11 -8.17 8.84 8.99
C GLU A 11 -7.43 7.71 8.26
N ALA A 12 -6.12 7.65 8.42
CA ALA A 12 -5.28 6.58 7.88
C ALA A 12 -5.21 5.37 8.81
N SER A 13 -5.02 4.20 8.21
CA SER A 13 -4.64 2.94 8.87
C SER A 13 -3.21 2.56 8.49
N LEU A 14 -2.69 1.50 9.09
CA LEU A 14 -1.39 0.94 8.70
C LEU A 14 -1.62 -0.15 7.64
N GLY A 15 -1.67 0.28 6.40
CA GLY A 15 -2.04 -0.53 5.25
C GLY A 15 -3.55 -0.63 5.01
N TYR A 16 -3.92 -0.82 3.76
CA TYR A 16 -5.31 -1.05 3.29
C TYR A 16 -6.31 0.06 3.67
N THR A 17 -5.87 1.28 3.92
CA THR A 17 -6.70 2.39 4.44
C THR A 17 -7.99 2.57 3.64
N THR A 18 -7.91 2.60 2.32
CA THR A 18 -9.06 2.90 1.45
C THR A 18 -9.72 1.66 0.84
N CYS A 19 -9.37 0.45 1.29
CA CYS A 19 -9.85 -0.80 0.69
C CYS A 19 -11.39 -0.93 0.75
N MET A 20 -12.02 -0.61 1.89
CA MET A 20 -13.47 -0.67 2.01
C MET A 20 -14.17 0.42 1.19
N TRP A 21 -13.54 1.58 1.04
CA TRP A 21 -14.03 2.62 0.14
C TRP A 21 -13.95 2.18 -1.33
N HIS A 22 -12.83 1.57 -1.73
CA HIS A 22 -12.69 0.97 -3.07
C HIS A 22 -13.80 -0.05 -3.34
N ASN A 23 -14.02 -1.00 -2.42
CA ASN A 23 -15.05 -2.01 -2.55
C ASN A 23 -16.45 -1.39 -2.68
N LEU A 24 -16.76 -0.37 -1.88
CA LEU A 24 -18.04 0.34 -1.98
C LEU A 24 -18.23 0.97 -3.37
N ARG A 25 -17.21 1.65 -3.90
CA ARG A 25 -17.27 2.32 -5.21
C ARG A 25 -17.38 1.36 -6.39
N THR A 26 -16.75 0.19 -6.29
CA THR A 26 -16.58 -0.74 -7.42
C THR A 26 -17.53 -1.93 -7.38
N CYS A 27 -18.19 -2.20 -6.25
CA CYS A 27 -19.10 -3.33 -6.15
C CYS A 27 -20.34 -3.14 -7.04
N LYS A 28 -20.71 -4.23 -7.74
CA LYS A 28 -21.95 -4.26 -8.50
C LYS A 28 -23.14 -4.52 -7.57
N VAL A 29 -24.12 -3.62 -7.59
CA VAL A 29 -25.37 -3.81 -6.85
C VAL A 29 -26.22 -4.83 -7.57
N VAL A 30 -26.45 -5.99 -6.95
CA VAL A 30 -27.31 -7.05 -7.47
C VAL A 30 -28.73 -6.91 -6.94
N PHE A 31 -28.86 -6.52 -5.69
CA PHE A 31 -30.16 -6.29 -5.04
C PHE A 31 -30.02 -5.25 -3.92
N ASP A 32 -30.85 -4.21 -3.97
CA ASP A 32 -30.90 -3.16 -2.92
C ASP A 32 -32.32 -2.62 -2.78
N ARG A 33 -33.15 -3.32 -2.02
CA ARG A 33 -34.59 -3.03 -1.86
C ARG A 33 -34.91 -1.56 -1.52
N HIS A 34 -33.99 -0.89 -0.82
CA HIS A 34 -34.22 0.47 -0.31
C HIS A 34 -33.20 1.49 -0.88
N SER A 35 -32.49 1.13 -1.94
CA SER A 35 -31.45 1.96 -2.57
C SER A 35 -30.42 2.56 -1.61
N ARG A 36 -30.17 1.86 -0.49
CA ARG A 36 -29.21 2.30 0.55
C ARG A 36 -27.77 2.19 0.08
N LEU A 37 -27.44 1.11 -0.61
CA LEU A 37 -26.10 0.89 -1.13
C LEU A 37 -25.80 1.85 -2.28
N GLU A 38 -26.76 2.03 -3.20
CA GLU A 38 -26.63 3.02 -4.27
C GLU A 38 -26.50 4.46 -3.73
N ALA A 39 -27.25 4.79 -2.67
CA ALA A 39 -27.12 6.09 -2.00
C ALA A 39 -25.73 6.29 -1.37
N LEU A 40 -25.15 5.23 -0.77
CA LEU A 40 -23.80 5.24 -0.24
C LEU A 40 -22.77 5.36 -1.37
N GLN A 41 -22.92 4.63 -2.46
CA GLN A 41 -22.02 4.75 -3.63
C GLN A 41 -22.00 6.19 -4.14
N ARG A 42 -23.16 6.81 -4.38
CA ARG A 42 -23.23 8.23 -4.80
C ARG A 42 -22.60 9.19 -3.80
N ARG A 43 -22.80 8.97 -2.48
CA ARG A 43 -22.22 9.81 -1.44
C ARG A 43 -20.70 9.78 -1.42
N PHE A 44 -20.12 8.62 -1.67
CA PHE A 44 -18.68 8.38 -1.62
C PHE A 44 -18.03 8.33 -3.01
N ASP A 45 -18.74 8.68 -4.07
CA ASP A 45 -18.18 8.92 -5.40
C ASP A 45 -17.66 10.34 -5.50
N VAL A 46 -16.63 10.62 -4.76
CA VAL A 46 -15.96 11.93 -4.66
C VAL A 46 -14.51 11.81 -5.11
N PRO A 47 -13.89 12.92 -5.52
CA PRO A 47 -12.44 12.96 -5.79
C PRO A 47 -11.65 12.48 -4.57
N TYR A 48 -10.47 11.91 -4.83
CA TYR A 48 -9.58 11.46 -3.76
C TYR A 48 -9.08 12.66 -2.95
N PRO A 49 -9.32 12.74 -1.63
CA PRO A 49 -8.95 13.92 -0.84
C PRO A 49 -7.44 14.02 -0.62
N ASP A 50 -6.84 15.18 -0.85
CA ASP A 50 -5.42 15.42 -0.57
C ASP A 50 -5.08 15.20 0.90
N ALA A 51 -5.95 15.64 1.82
CA ALA A 51 -5.75 15.43 3.25
C ALA A 51 -5.67 13.93 3.63
N LEU A 52 -6.43 13.05 2.95
CA LEU A 52 -6.34 11.62 3.15
C LEU A 52 -5.04 11.05 2.60
N ARG A 53 -4.61 11.50 1.40
CA ARG A 53 -3.31 11.14 0.84
C ARG A 53 -2.20 11.44 1.84
N ASP A 54 -2.16 12.67 2.33
CA ASP A 54 -1.11 13.14 3.24
C ASP A 54 -1.15 12.37 4.57
N ALA A 55 -2.33 12.07 5.10
CA ALA A 55 -2.48 11.25 6.30
C ALA A 55 -1.96 9.81 6.10
N ILE A 56 -2.24 9.18 4.96
CA ILE A 56 -1.76 7.83 4.64
C ILE A 56 -0.23 7.81 4.54
N ILE A 57 0.35 8.79 3.85
CA ILE A 57 1.80 8.90 3.70
C ILE A 57 2.44 9.12 5.07
N HIS A 58 1.96 10.06 5.85
CA HIS A 58 2.48 10.35 7.18
C HIS A 58 2.43 9.12 8.11
N ALA A 59 1.37 8.32 8.03
CA ALA A 59 1.21 7.14 8.87
C ALA A 59 2.09 5.95 8.42
N ASN A 60 2.28 5.74 7.10
CA ASN A 60 2.86 4.53 6.55
C ASN A 60 4.34 4.67 6.13
N MET A 61 4.79 5.85 5.67
CA MET A 61 6.19 6.04 5.25
C MET A 61 7.22 5.72 6.34
N PRO A 62 7.05 6.14 7.61
CA PRO A 62 8.00 5.82 8.66
C PRO A 62 8.12 4.32 8.97
N LEU A 63 7.12 3.53 8.55
CA LEU A 63 7.14 2.07 8.70
C LEU A 63 7.88 1.38 7.57
N LEU A 64 8.04 2.04 6.44
CA LEU A 64 8.76 1.47 5.30
C LEU A 64 10.27 1.58 5.50
N HIS A 65 10.76 2.76 5.85
CA HIS A 65 12.20 3.04 5.94
C HIS A 65 12.55 4.04 7.04
N GLY A 66 13.77 3.97 7.54
CA GLY A 66 14.47 5.00 8.29
C GLY A 66 14.66 4.68 9.76
N ALA A 67 13.69 4.95 10.62
CA ALA A 67 13.85 4.77 12.07
C ALA A 67 13.38 3.39 12.53
N LEU A 68 13.97 2.84 13.58
CA LEU A 68 13.35 1.72 14.29
C LEU A 68 11.98 2.17 14.83
N PRO A 69 10.89 1.44 14.55
CA PRO A 69 10.80 0.03 14.12
C PRO A 69 10.47 -0.20 12.63
N ALA A 70 11.07 0.51 11.68
CA ALA A 70 10.77 0.35 10.27
C ALA A 70 10.90 -1.11 9.79
N ASN A 71 10.02 -1.50 8.86
CA ASN A 71 9.91 -2.90 8.42
C ASN A 71 11.15 -3.36 7.63
N ASP A 72 11.81 -2.48 6.86
CA ASP A 72 13.06 -2.79 6.15
C ASP A 72 14.14 -3.26 7.13
N ALA A 73 14.41 -2.50 8.19
CA ALA A 73 15.39 -2.85 9.22
C ALA A 73 15.03 -4.17 9.93
N GLN A 74 13.73 -4.43 10.13
CA GLN A 74 13.27 -5.66 10.74
C GLN A 74 13.37 -6.88 9.80
N ILE A 75 13.16 -6.70 8.48
CA ILE A 75 13.39 -7.72 7.45
C ILE A 75 14.87 -8.11 7.46
N HIS A 76 15.78 -7.14 7.43
CA HIS A 76 17.22 -7.37 7.50
C HIS A 76 17.61 -8.18 8.73
N LYS A 77 17.11 -7.76 9.90
CA LYS A 77 17.39 -8.43 11.17
C LYS A 77 16.83 -9.85 11.23
N ALA A 78 15.68 -10.10 10.65
CA ALA A 78 15.12 -11.45 10.55
C ALA A 78 15.91 -12.32 9.56
N ALA A 79 16.26 -11.77 8.40
CA ALA A 79 17.03 -12.45 7.37
C ALA A 79 18.43 -12.85 7.88
N SER A 80 19.13 -11.96 8.62
CA SER A 80 20.45 -12.27 9.18
C SER A 80 20.46 -13.41 10.20
N ARG A 81 19.29 -13.73 10.79
CA ARG A 81 19.11 -14.86 11.71
C ARG A 81 18.58 -16.13 11.02
N GLY A 82 18.26 -16.05 9.72
CA GLY A 82 17.59 -17.14 9.01
C GLY A 82 16.15 -17.40 9.48
N ASP A 83 15.51 -16.41 10.14
CA ASP A 83 14.14 -16.50 10.67
C ASP A 83 13.11 -16.22 9.57
N LEU A 84 12.82 -17.25 8.77
CA LEU A 84 11.90 -17.15 7.62
C LEU A 84 10.47 -16.77 8.01
N VAL A 85 10.00 -17.14 9.20
CA VAL A 85 8.66 -16.75 9.69
C VAL A 85 8.59 -15.25 9.91
N SER A 86 9.60 -14.70 10.60
CA SER A 86 9.70 -13.25 10.81
C SER A 86 9.91 -12.51 9.49
N VAL A 87 10.73 -13.02 8.56
CA VAL A 87 10.91 -12.44 7.21
C VAL A 87 9.55 -12.33 6.52
N ASN A 88 8.80 -13.41 6.42
CA ASN A 88 7.49 -13.42 5.78
C ASN A 88 6.52 -12.40 6.40
N HIS A 89 6.48 -12.35 7.74
CA HIS A 89 5.61 -11.42 8.48
C HIS A 89 5.96 -9.95 8.20
N ARG A 90 7.26 -9.63 8.20
CA ARG A 90 7.74 -8.26 7.98
C ARG A 90 7.61 -7.83 6.53
N VAL A 91 7.85 -8.72 5.58
CA VAL A 91 7.59 -8.46 4.16
C VAL A 91 6.11 -8.20 3.92
N ALA A 92 5.20 -8.99 4.50
CA ALA A 92 3.77 -8.76 4.37
C ALA A 92 3.33 -7.41 4.94
N ALA A 93 3.83 -7.03 6.13
CA ALA A 93 3.56 -5.72 6.74
C ALA A 93 4.15 -4.56 5.91
N PHE A 94 5.36 -4.72 5.39
CA PHE A 94 5.99 -3.77 4.48
C PHE A 94 5.13 -3.54 3.24
N LEU A 95 4.69 -4.62 2.58
CA LEU A 95 3.88 -4.54 1.37
C LEU A 95 2.52 -3.88 1.63
N ALA A 96 1.89 -4.13 2.77
CA ALA A 96 0.63 -3.49 3.14
C ALA A 96 0.77 -1.96 3.20
N SER A 97 1.81 -1.45 3.87
CA SER A 97 2.10 0.00 3.94
C SER A 97 2.57 0.56 2.60
N TYR A 98 3.41 -0.18 1.86
CA TYR A 98 3.92 0.23 0.56
C TYR A 98 2.79 0.50 -0.45
N PHE A 99 1.88 -0.44 -0.62
CA PHE A 99 0.77 -0.27 -1.57
C PHE A 99 -0.24 0.78 -1.11
N ASP A 100 -0.40 0.97 0.20
CA ASP A 100 -1.24 2.05 0.71
C ASP A 100 -0.70 3.43 0.31
N VAL A 101 0.61 3.64 0.47
CA VAL A 101 1.31 4.86 0.03
C VAL A 101 1.27 4.99 -1.49
N LEU A 102 1.59 3.93 -2.23
CA LEU A 102 1.62 3.95 -3.69
C LEU A 102 0.28 4.37 -4.30
N PHE A 103 -0.82 3.76 -3.86
CA PHE A 103 -2.14 4.12 -4.34
C PHE A 103 -2.57 5.53 -3.89
N ALA A 104 -2.22 5.93 -2.67
CA ALA A 104 -2.51 7.28 -2.17
C ALA A 104 -1.81 8.37 -3.00
N ILE A 105 -0.53 8.19 -3.34
CA ILE A 105 0.23 9.10 -4.22
C ILE A 105 -0.44 9.23 -5.58
N ASN A 106 -0.98 8.15 -6.10
CA ASN A 106 -1.68 8.15 -7.39
C ASN A 106 -3.14 8.63 -7.31
N GLY A 107 -3.62 9.05 -6.13
CA GLY A 107 -5.02 9.47 -5.92
C GLY A 107 -6.01 8.34 -6.12
N MET A 108 -5.58 7.09 -5.91
CA MET A 108 -6.36 5.89 -6.11
C MET A 108 -6.76 5.24 -4.80
N THR A 109 -7.98 4.71 -4.74
CA THR A 109 -8.38 3.87 -3.62
C THR A 109 -7.71 2.49 -3.72
N HIS A 110 -7.25 1.96 -2.58
CA HIS A 110 -6.54 0.68 -2.50
C HIS A 110 -7.47 -0.50 -2.88
N PRO A 111 -7.14 -1.30 -3.91
CA PRO A 111 -8.04 -2.34 -4.44
C PRO A 111 -8.12 -3.62 -3.58
N GLY A 112 -7.39 -3.68 -2.46
CA GLY A 112 -7.21 -4.89 -1.67
C GLY A 112 -5.96 -5.65 -2.09
N GLU A 113 -5.76 -6.84 -1.54
CA GLU A 113 -4.53 -7.65 -1.74
C GLU A 113 -4.42 -8.31 -3.13
N LYS A 114 -5.56 -8.46 -3.82
CA LYS A 114 -5.60 -9.23 -5.06
C LYS A 114 -5.11 -8.43 -6.26
N ARG A 115 -4.14 -9.00 -6.99
CA ARG A 115 -3.62 -8.44 -8.25
C ARG A 115 -3.01 -7.04 -8.12
N GLN A 116 -2.52 -6.68 -6.93
CA GLN A 116 -1.98 -5.34 -6.65
C GLN A 116 -0.94 -4.89 -7.67
N LEU A 117 0.04 -5.73 -8.00
CA LEU A 117 1.08 -5.40 -9.00
C LEU A 117 0.47 -5.07 -10.36
N GLY A 118 -0.39 -5.94 -10.89
CA GLY A 118 -1.00 -5.71 -12.19
C GLY A 118 -1.96 -4.52 -12.23
N ILE A 119 -2.62 -4.21 -11.12
CA ILE A 119 -3.47 -3.02 -11.00
C ILE A 119 -2.59 -1.77 -10.94
N ALA A 120 -1.52 -1.79 -10.16
CA ALA A 120 -0.59 -0.68 -10.07
C ALA A 120 0.05 -0.36 -11.43
N GLU A 121 0.53 -1.37 -12.15
CA GLU A 121 1.13 -1.19 -13.49
C GLU A 121 0.14 -0.63 -14.52
N ARG A 122 -1.12 -1.01 -14.45
CA ARG A 122 -2.13 -0.57 -15.40
C ARG A 122 -2.64 0.84 -15.09
N ASP A 123 -2.84 1.16 -13.83
CA ASP A 123 -3.67 2.29 -13.42
C ASP A 123 -2.87 3.41 -12.71
N CYS A 124 -1.71 3.11 -12.10
CA CYS A 124 -0.85 4.12 -11.48
C CYS A 124 -0.06 4.89 -12.53
N ARG A 125 -0.06 6.23 -12.40
CA ARG A 125 0.73 7.12 -13.26
C ARG A 125 2.16 7.29 -12.77
N VAL A 126 2.35 7.18 -11.47
CA VAL A 126 3.63 7.31 -10.78
C VAL A 126 4.00 5.94 -10.22
N LEU A 127 5.07 5.35 -10.75
CA LEU A 127 5.64 4.08 -10.32
C LEU A 127 7.16 4.20 -10.25
N PRO A 128 7.84 3.48 -9.34
CA PRO A 128 9.30 3.34 -9.41
C PRO A 128 9.76 2.75 -10.75
N GLU A 129 10.94 3.15 -11.20
CA GLU A 129 11.50 2.75 -12.51
C GLU A 129 11.55 1.23 -12.68
N ASP A 130 12.03 0.52 -11.66
CA ASP A 130 12.16 -0.94 -11.66
C ASP A 130 11.03 -1.67 -10.93
N PHE A 131 9.82 -1.11 -10.93
CA PHE A 131 8.70 -1.59 -10.10
C PHE A 131 8.51 -3.11 -10.19
N ARG A 132 8.23 -3.66 -11.36
CA ARG A 132 7.97 -5.10 -11.54
C ARG A 132 9.17 -5.96 -11.19
N SER A 133 10.35 -5.63 -11.73
CA SER A 133 11.56 -6.42 -11.54
C SER A 133 12.04 -6.45 -10.09
N SER A 134 11.80 -5.39 -9.34
CA SER A 134 12.08 -5.34 -7.91
C SER A 134 11.21 -6.32 -7.12
N PHE A 135 9.91 -6.42 -7.43
CA PHE A 135 9.03 -7.42 -6.81
C PHE A 135 9.36 -8.85 -7.22
N ASP A 136 9.65 -9.09 -8.49
CA ASP A 136 10.04 -10.41 -8.97
C ASP A 136 11.33 -10.87 -8.25
N THR A 137 12.30 -9.96 -8.07
CA THR A 137 13.52 -10.23 -7.31
C THR A 137 13.25 -10.48 -5.83
N LEU A 138 12.38 -9.67 -5.20
CA LEU A 138 11.98 -9.84 -3.81
C LEU A 138 11.40 -11.25 -3.58
N PHE A 139 10.42 -11.63 -4.38
CA PHE A 139 9.74 -12.94 -4.20
C PHE A 139 10.62 -14.12 -4.57
N ALA A 140 11.49 -13.99 -5.57
CA ALA A 140 12.44 -15.04 -5.92
C ALA A 140 13.50 -15.28 -4.82
N SER A 141 13.89 -14.23 -4.09
CA SER A 141 14.98 -14.27 -3.10
C SER A 141 14.52 -14.49 -1.67
N MET A 142 13.26 -14.19 -1.37
CA MET A 142 12.75 -14.04 0.01
C MET A 142 12.89 -15.32 0.85
N PHE A 143 12.91 -16.51 0.23
CA PHE A 143 13.10 -17.79 0.92
C PHE A 143 14.35 -18.57 0.50
N THR A 144 15.06 -18.12 -0.53
CA THR A 144 16.21 -18.84 -1.10
C THR A 144 17.54 -18.17 -0.81
N ASP A 145 17.57 -16.85 -0.70
CA ASP A 145 18.79 -16.08 -0.46
C ASP A 145 18.50 -14.87 0.43
N THR A 146 18.40 -15.14 1.72
CA THR A 146 18.10 -14.11 2.72
C THR A 146 19.17 -13.01 2.79
N ALA A 147 20.40 -13.27 2.33
CA ALA A 147 21.45 -12.25 2.27
C ALA A 147 21.14 -11.16 1.24
N LYS A 148 20.41 -11.48 0.17
CA LYS A 148 19.97 -10.51 -0.83
C LYS A 148 18.80 -9.65 -0.41
N LEU A 149 18.01 -10.08 0.57
CA LEU A 149 16.85 -9.30 1.07
C LEU A 149 17.23 -7.93 1.58
N GLY A 150 18.45 -7.78 2.06
CA GLY A 150 18.99 -6.53 2.54
C GLY A 150 19.03 -5.41 1.51
N HIS A 151 19.29 -5.73 0.28
CA HIS A 151 19.38 -4.76 -0.82
C HIS A 151 18.03 -4.50 -1.52
N ILE A 152 17.06 -5.41 -1.34
CA ILE A 152 15.77 -5.31 -2.02
C ILE A 152 14.85 -4.31 -1.33
N GLY A 153 14.88 -4.26 0.00
CA GLY A 153 14.15 -3.25 0.79
C GLY A 153 14.48 -1.83 0.34
N THR A 154 15.75 -1.52 0.13
CA THR A 154 16.21 -0.20 -0.36
C THR A 154 15.74 0.09 -1.79
N LYS A 155 15.76 -0.88 -2.69
CA LYS A 155 15.33 -0.67 -4.10
C LYS A 155 13.81 -0.51 -4.26
N VAL A 156 13.02 -1.22 -3.46
CA VAL A 156 11.55 -1.07 -3.48
C VAL A 156 11.12 0.26 -2.86
N ILE A 157 11.96 0.83 -1.98
CA ILE A 157 11.70 2.09 -1.26
C ILE A 157 12.22 3.33 -2.04
N ASP A 158 12.91 3.17 -3.15
CA ASP A 158 13.36 4.33 -3.95
C ASP A 158 12.17 5.10 -4.58
N LEU A 159 11.14 5.26 -3.74
CA LEU A 159 10.06 6.23 -3.90
C LEU A 159 10.56 7.67 -3.76
N ASP A 160 11.72 7.87 -3.12
CA ASP A 160 12.31 9.19 -2.95
C ASP A 160 12.97 9.72 -4.22
N SER A 161 13.51 8.87 -5.07
CA SER A 161 14.17 9.30 -6.32
C SER A 161 13.20 9.54 -7.47
N GLY A 162 11.96 9.04 -7.37
CA GLY A 162 10.91 9.17 -8.38
C GLY A 162 9.77 10.13 -8.03
N LEU A 163 9.78 10.77 -6.85
CA LEU A 163 8.70 11.63 -6.37
C LEU A 163 9.17 13.09 -6.19
N PRO A 164 9.05 13.96 -7.20
CA PRO A 164 9.31 15.39 -7.05
C PRO A 164 8.21 16.14 -6.29
N LEU A 165 7.40 15.48 -5.46
CA LEU A 165 6.16 16.05 -4.93
C LEU A 165 6.16 16.33 -3.43
N TRP A 166 7.32 16.28 -2.74
CA TRP A 166 7.38 16.53 -1.28
C TRP A 166 8.34 17.65 -0.90
N GLN A 167 8.55 18.61 -1.79
CA GLN A 167 9.14 19.92 -1.44
C GLN A 167 8.08 20.99 -1.41
#